data_f05e81976768b1d34e640cf7d93df320
#
_entry.id   f05e81976768b1d34e640cf7d93df320
#
_cell.length_a   1.000
_cell.length_b   1.000
_cell.length_c   1.000
_cell.angle_alpha   90.00
_cell.angle_beta   90.00
_cell.angle_gamma   90.00
#
_symmetry.space_group_name_H-M   'P 1'
#
loop_
_entity.id
_entity.type
_entity.pdbx_description
1 polymer ?
#
loop_
_entity_poly.entity_id
_entity_poly.type
_entity_poly.pdbx_seq_one_letter_code
_entity_poly.pdbx_strand_id
1 'polypeptide(L)'
;GISSLSYFCARIGRSWQDVYPVSSHGRECDIPAWVRTHKTCFVLLGGEGGLSELCRSLVSSGLGHVDLWAGEKLSYREERILWKRKPAEILMEEEVHPFGSLACAIVENPHAVEARIYPELHPRDSDFIRGKTPMTKESVRRLSLETLRIGADAVCFDIGAGTGSVSVEMGLAIRRQCGEGRVYAIEREPGAL
;
A
#
# COMPACT_ATOMS: atom_id res chain seq x y z
N GLY A 1 -17.55 20.67 8.21
CA GLY A 1 -16.20 21.17 8.00
C GLY A 1 -15.58 20.59 6.73
N ILE A 2 -14.58 21.25 6.18
CA ILE A 2 -13.82 20.76 5.03
C ILE A 2 -12.75 19.79 5.57
N SER A 3 -12.59 18.62 4.94
CA SER A 3 -11.55 17.67 5.34
C SER A 3 -10.16 18.20 4.97
N SER A 4 -9.12 17.80 5.72
CA SER A 4 -7.71 18.12 5.39
C SER A 4 -7.32 17.66 3.99
N LEU A 5 -7.83 16.50 3.54
CA LEU A 5 -7.65 16.02 2.17
C LEU A 5 -8.21 17.02 1.14
N SER A 6 -9.49 17.40 1.27
CA SER A 6 -10.13 18.31 0.30
C SER A 6 -9.48 19.69 0.30
N TYR A 7 -9.15 20.19 1.49
CA TYR A 7 -8.45 21.47 1.63
C TYR A 7 -7.07 21.43 0.99
N PHE A 8 -6.27 20.42 1.32
CA PHE A 8 -4.91 20.31 0.79
C PHE A 8 -4.89 20.13 -0.73
N CYS A 9 -5.77 19.29 -1.27
CA CYS A 9 -5.92 19.14 -2.73
C CYS A 9 -6.27 20.48 -3.40
N ALA A 10 -7.20 21.26 -2.83
CA ALA A 10 -7.54 22.59 -3.33
C ALA A 10 -6.33 23.55 -3.30
N ARG A 11 -5.54 23.52 -2.23
CA ARG A 11 -4.34 24.36 -2.08
C ARG A 11 -3.28 24.06 -3.13
N ILE A 12 -3.11 22.80 -3.53
CA ILE A 12 -2.14 22.38 -4.55
C ILE A 12 -2.74 22.29 -5.96
N GLY A 13 -3.98 22.76 -6.16
CA GLY A 13 -4.63 22.76 -7.47
C GLY A 13 -4.96 21.39 -8.05
N ARG A 14 -5.31 20.42 -7.19
CA ARG A 14 -5.56 19.03 -7.56
C ARG A 14 -6.98 18.58 -7.21
N SER A 15 -7.56 17.67 -8.02
CA SER A 15 -8.76 16.92 -7.64
C SER A 15 -8.46 15.95 -6.50
N TRP A 16 -9.40 15.79 -5.57
CA TRP A 16 -9.30 14.82 -4.48
C TRP A 16 -9.98 13.49 -4.81
N GLN A 17 -10.75 13.40 -5.90
CA GLN A 17 -11.58 12.26 -6.24
C GLN A 17 -10.77 10.98 -6.51
N ASP A 18 -9.57 11.12 -7.08
CA ASP A 18 -8.68 10.01 -7.43
C ASP A 18 -7.58 9.79 -6.37
N VAL A 19 -7.74 10.38 -5.19
CA VAL A 19 -6.76 10.30 -4.11
C VAL A 19 -7.19 9.27 -3.09
N TYR A 20 -6.36 8.25 -2.88
CA TYR A 20 -6.62 7.21 -1.89
C TYR A 20 -6.16 7.66 -0.49
N PRO A 21 -7.05 7.74 0.50
CA PRO A 21 -6.68 8.17 1.85
C PRO A 21 -6.05 7.01 2.63
N VAL A 22 -4.87 7.26 3.19
CA VAL A 22 -4.14 6.35 4.08
C VAL A 22 -3.89 7.07 5.39
N SER A 23 -4.09 6.40 6.51
CA SER A 23 -3.82 6.96 7.83
C SER A 23 -2.79 6.12 8.56
N SER A 24 -1.68 6.74 8.95
CA SER A 24 -0.71 6.16 9.88
C SER A 24 -1.03 6.47 11.35
N HIS A 25 -2.14 7.16 11.61
CA HIS A 25 -2.51 7.59 12.95
C HIS A 25 -3.03 6.41 13.77
N GLY A 26 -2.25 5.94 14.74
CA GLY A 26 -2.66 4.92 15.71
C GLY A 26 -2.71 3.47 15.17
N ARG A 27 -2.19 3.21 13.97
CA ARG A 27 -2.03 1.86 13.41
C ARG A 27 -0.74 1.79 12.63
N GLU A 28 -0.03 0.69 12.75
CA GLU A 28 1.03 0.35 11.81
C GLU A 28 0.39 0.11 10.44
N CYS A 29 0.75 0.92 9.46
CA CYS A 29 0.24 0.82 8.11
C CYS A 29 1.42 0.77 7.14
N ASP A 30 1.48 -0.26 6.30
CA ASP A 30 2.47 -0.35 5.23
C ASP A 30 2.15 0.66 4.12
N ILE A 31 2.49 1.94 4.36
CA ILE A 31 2.27 3.02 3.38
C ILE A 31 2.96 2.73 2.04
N PRO A 32 4.21 2.22 1.98
CA PRO A 32 4.83 1.79 0.74
C PRO A 32 4.00 0.82 -0.09
N ALA A 33 3.32 -0.13 0.52
CA ALA A 33 2.46 -1.07 -0.21
C ALA A 33 1.28 -0.35 -0.89
N TRP A 34 0.66 0.62 -0.20
CA TRP A 34 -0.39 1.44 -0.79
C TRP A 34 0.12 2.31 -1.94
N VAL A 35 1.29 2.94 -1.77
CA VAL A 35 1.91 3.77 -2.81
C VAL A 35 2.32 2.95 -4.05
N ARG A 36 2.67 1.67 -3.90
CA ARG A 36 2.93 0.78 -5.04
C ARG A 36 1.69 0.50 -5.87
N THR A 37 0.53 0.51 -5.25
CA THR A 37 -0.73 0.06 -5.86
C THR A 37 -1.70 1.18 -6.21
N HIS A 38 -1.47 2.38 -5.71
CA HIS A 38 -2.32 3.55 -5.97
C HIS A 38 -1.51 4.70 -6.53
N LYS A 39 -1.99 5.25 -7.64
CA LYS A 39 -1.33 6.37 -8.31
C LYS A 39 -1.15 7.58 -7.41
N THR A 40 -2.12 7.82 -6.54
CA THR A 40 -2.07 8.95 -5.61
C THR A 40 -2.61 8.54 -4.26
N CYS A 41 -1.79 8.72 -3.22
CA CYS A 41 -2.17 8.50 -1.83
C CYS A 41 -2.14 9.81 -1.05
N PHE A 42 -3.15 10.05 -0.21
CA PHE A 42 -3.10 11.07 0.83
C PHE A 42 -2.78 10.40 2.16
N VAL A 43 -1.73 10.87 2.82
CA VAL A 43 -1.25 10.29 4.08
C VAL A 43 -1.42 11.30 5.20
N LEU A 44 -2.21 10.93 6.22
CA LEU A 44 -2.22 11.65 7.49
C LEU A 44 -1.00 11.19 8.29
N LEU A 45 -0.10 12.13 8.57
CA LEU A 45 1.12 11.88 9.32
C LEU A 45 0.84 11.96 10.83
N GLY A 46 1.44 11.06 11.58
CA GLY A 46 1.30 11.01 13.04
C GLY A 46 2.57 11.46 13.74
N GLY A 47 2.43 12.34 14.75
CA GLY A 47 3.55 12.73 15.60
C GLY A 47 4.61 13.64 14.96
N GLU A 48 5.62 13.98 15.75
CA GLU A 48 6.79 14.72 15.27
C GLU A 48 7.67 13.80 14.41
N GLY A 49 8.22 14.33 13.33
CA GLY A 49 9.09 13.57 12.42
C GLY A 49 8.34 12.63 11.46
N GLY A 50 7.00 12.62 11.45
CA GLY A 50 6.21 11.73 10.61
C GLY A 50 6.51 11.87 9.12
N LEU A 51 6.84 13.07 8.63
CA LEU A 51 7.22 13.28 7.23
C LEU A 51 8.57 12.64 6.90
N SER A 52 9.56 12.81 7.77
CA SER A 52 10.88 12.16 7.64
C SER A 52 10.76 10.64 7.67
N GLU A 53 9.93 10.10 8.54
CA GLU A 53 9.69 8.66 8.65
C GLU A 53 9.04 8.12 7.37
N LEU A 54 8.01 8.80 6.85
CA LEU A 54 7.41 8.48 5.56
C LEU A 54 8.45 8.46 4.45
N CYS A 55 9.27 9.49 4.33
CA CYS A 55 10.28 9.60 3.28
C CYS A 55 11.35 8.50 3.40
N ARG A 56 11.84 8.19 4.61
CA ARG A 56 12.79 7.07 4.82
C ARG A 56 12.16 5.74 4.42
N SER A 57 10.92 5.50 4.81
CA SER A 57 10.18 4.28 4.46
C SER A 57 10.00 4.12 2.96
N LEU A 58 9.67 5.20 2.25
CA LEU A 58 9.56 5.18 0.79
C LEU A 58 10.91 4.90 0.12
N VAL A 59 11.98 5.55 0.56
CA VAL A 59 13.33 5.33 -0.01
C VAL A 59 13.79 3.88 0.23
N SER A 60 13.69 3.39 1.46
CA SER A 60 14.10 2.01 1.81
C SER A 60 13.29 0.94 1.07
N SER A 61 12.07 1.27 0.69
CA SER A 61 11.17 0.39 -0.08
C SER A 61 11.34 0.52 -1.60
N GLY A 62 12.34 1.25 -2.10
CA GLY A 62 12.58 1.44 -3.54
C GLY A 62 11.62 2.43 -4.22
N LEU A 63 10.90 3.24 -3.45
CA LEU A 63 9.96 4.26 -3.93
C LEU A 63 10.55 5.68 -3.92
N GLY A 64 11.86 5.83 -3.97
CA GLY A 64 12.53 7.13 -4.00
C GLY A 64 12.21 8.00 -5.24
N HIS A 65 11.59 7.41 -6.26
CA HIS A 65 11.19 8.08 -7.50
C HIS A 65 9.84 8.80 -7.43
N VAL A 66 9.04 8.57 -6.40
CA VAL A 66 7.70 9.19 -6.25
C VAL A 66 7.79 10.69 -6.01
N ASP A 67 6.70 11.38 -6.32
CA ASP A 67 6.58 12.82 -6.05
C ASP A 67 5.73 13.04 -4.79
N LEU A 68 6.15 13.96 -3.93
CA LEU A 68 5.42 14.33 -2.72
C LEU A 68 5.09 15.82 -2.68
N TRP A 69 3.95 16.10 -2.09
CA TRP A 69 3.55 17.39 -1.54
C TRP A 69 3.34 17.19 -0.05
N ALA A 70 3.80 18.09 0.78
CA ALA A 70 3.56 18.05 2.21
C ALA A 70 2.89 19.33 2.67
N GLY A 71 1.95 19.21 3.59
CA GLY A 71 1.24 20.33 4.20
C GLY A 71 1.27 20.23 5.71
N GLU A 72 1.62 21.33 6.36
CA GLU A 72 1.65 21.46 7.80
C GLU A 72 0.70 22.57 8.23
N LYS A 73 0.01 22.39 9.37
CA LYS A 73 -0.91 23.35 9.96
C LYS A 73 -1.88 23.95 8.93
N LEU A 74 -2.45 23.09 8.09
CA LEU A 74 -3.36 23.49 7.02
C LEU A 74 -4.52 24.33 7.58
N SER A 75 -4.83 25.45 6.93
CA SER A 75 -5.82 26.47 7.32
C SER A 75 -5.45 27.32 8.55
N TYR A 76 -4.32 27.13 9.18
CA TYR A 76 -3.81 27.99 10.24
C TYR A 76 -2.97 29.15 9.66
N ARG A 77 -2.65 30.16 10.50
CA ARG A 77 -1.80 31.29 10.06
C ARG A 77 -0.38 30.86 9.69
N GLU A 78 0.10 29.80 10.33
CA GLU A 78 1.41 29.19 10.13
C GLU A 78 1.40 28.06 9.11
N GLU A 79 0.41 28.06 8.20
CA GLU A 79 0.33 27.07 7.13
C GLU A 79 1.61 27.05 6.31
N ARG A 80 2.18 25.87 6.16
CA ARG A 80 3.33 25.62 5.29
C ARG A 80 3.00 24.53 4.29
N ILE A 81 3.28 24.77 3.01
CA ILE A 81 3.10 23.79 1.92
C ILE A 81 4.42 23.61 1.20
N LEU A 82 4.87 22.39 1.15
CA LEU A 82 6.01 21.95 0.36
C LEU A 82 5.49 21.37 -0.95
N TRP A 83 5.97 21.98 -2.03
CA TRP A 83 5.50 21.66 -3.37
C TRP A 83 6.43 20.65 -4.03
N LYS A 84 5.86 19.61 -4.56
CA LYS A 84 6.44 18.58 -5.43
C LYS A 84 7.95 18.38 -5.26
N ARG A 85 8.32 17.43 -4.39
CA ARG A 85 9.70 17.04 -4.08
C ARG A 85 9.83 15.53 -4.10
N LYS A 86 11.08 15.06 -4.27
CA LYS A 86 11.41 13.65 -4.04
C LYS A 86 11.62 13.37 -2.56
N PRO A 87 11.40 12.12 -2.10
CA PRO A 87 11.62 11.76 -0.70
C PRO A 87 13.00 12.17 -0.16
N ALA A 88 14.05 11.96 -0.96
CA ALA A 88 15.42 12.31 -0.56
C ALA A 88 15.62 13.83 -0.41
N GLU A 89 15.01 14.64 -1.26
CA GLU A 89 15.06 16.10 -1.18
C GLU A 89 14.37 16.62 0.09
N ILE A 90 13.24 16.00 0.44
CA ILE A 90 12.50 16.34 1.66
C ILE A 90 13.33 16.01 2.90
N LEU A 91 14.02 14.87 2.93
CA LEU A 91 14.87 14.51 4.06
C LEU A 91 15.98 15.54 4.30
N MET A 92 16.59 16.08 3.24
CA MET A 92 17.60 17.14 3.36
C MET A 92 16.98 18.47 3.87
N GLU A 93 15.77 18.80 3.42
CA GLU A 93 15.07 20.02 3.84
C GLU A 93 14.60 19.92 5.30
N GLU A 94 14.15 18.74 5.72
CA GLU A 94 13.73 18.45 7.09
C GLU A 94 14.84 18.54 8.13
N GLU A 95 16.10 18.33 7.75
CA GLU A 95 17.26 18.54 8.64
C GLU A 95 17.38 20.01 9.07
N VAL A 96 16.92 20.93 8.23
CA VAL A 96 17.02 22.38 8.49
C VAL A 96 15.70 22.95 9.02
N HIS A 97 14.59 22.47 8.48
CA HIS A 97 13.24 22.96 8.77
C HIS A 97 12.25 21.81 8.97
N PRO A 98 12.27 21.12 10.11
CA PRO A 98 11.43 19.97 10.36
C PRO A 98 9.94 20.32 10.34
N PHE A 99 9.13 19.36 9.89
CA PHE A 99 7.67 19.42 9.97
C PHE A 99 7.19 18.95 11.36
N GLY A 100 6.23 19.63 11.91
CA GLY A 100 5.62 19.28 13.19
C GLY A 100 4.54 18.17 13.06
N SER A 101 3.84 17.94 14.16
CA SER A 101 2.86 16.87 14.29
C SER A 101 1.57 17.04 13.49
N LEU A 102 1.21 18.28 13.12
CA LEU A 102 0.00 18.56 12.32
C LEU A 102 0.32 18.59 10.83
N ALA A 103 0.78 17.46 10.32
CA ALA A 103 1.22 17.35 8.93
C ALA A 103 0.45 16.26 8.16
N CYS A 104 0.39 16.45 6.85
CA CYS A 104 -0.10 15.44 5.91
C CYS A 104 0.73 15.50 4.62
N ALA A 105 0.68 14.44 3.84
CA ALA A 105 1.35 14.38 2.57
C ALA A 105 0.43 13.83 1.47
N ILE A 106 0.66 14.25 0.23
CA ILE A 106 0.18 13.56 -0.97
C ILE A 106 1.39 12.96 -1.66
N VAL A 107 1.31 11.67 -1.93
CA VAL A 107 2.33 10.88 -2.61
C VAL A 107 1.78 10.47 -3.96
N GLU A 108 2.48 10.83 -5.04
CA GLU A 108 2.15 10.42 -6.40
C GLU A 108 3.20 9.46 -6.95
N ASN A 109 2.74 8.26 -7.29
CA ASN A 109 3.57 7.25 -7.94
C ASN A 109 3.14 7.11 -9.41
N PRO A 110 3.89 7.65 -10.38
CA PRO A 110 3.57 7.50 -11.79
C PRO A 110 3.72 6.05 -12.28
N HIS A 111 4.43 5.22 -11.53
CA HIS A 111 4.65 3.81 -11.83
C HIS A 111 3.84 2.89 -10.91
N ALA A 112 2.80 3.43 -10.26
CA ALA A 112 1.90 2.58 -9.51
C ALA A 112 1.37 1.48 -10.43
N VAL A 113 1.66 0.26 -10.06
CA VAL A 113 0.93 -0.86 -10.62
C VAL A 113 -0.46 -0.71 -10.01
N GLU A 114 -1.40 -0.14 -10.78
CA GLU A 114 -2.78 -0.18 -10.37
C GLU A 114 -3.04 -1.63 -9.98
N ALA A 115 -3.11 -1.86 -8.68
CA ALA A 115 -3.66 -3.12 -8.22
C ALA A 115 -5.00 -3.12 -8.96
N ARG A 116 -5.15 -4.02 -9.92
CA ARG A 116 -6.49 -4.41 -10.31
C ARG A 116 -7.13 -4.74 -8.98
N ILE A 117 -7.88 -3.77 -8.47
CA ILE A 117 -8.77 -4.03 -7.35
C ILE A 117 -9.67 -5.09 -7.98
N TYR A 118 -9.31 -6.34 -7.73
CA TYR A 118 -10.23 -7.42 -8.05
C TYR A 118 -11.41 -7.13 -7.15
N PRO A 119 -12.52 -6.54 -7.67
CA PRO A 119 -13.71 -6.29 -6.88
C PRO A 119 -14.25 -7.62 -6.33
N GLU A 120 -13.75 -8.71 -6.88
CA GLU A 120 -14.03 -10.06 -6.45
C GLU A 120 -13.07 -10.46 -5.33
N LEU A 121 -13.63 -10.95 -4.26
CA LEU A 121 -12.92 -11.47 -3.09
C LEU A 121 -11.88 -12.54 -3.44
N HIS A 122 -12.00 -13.17 -4.60
CA HIS A 122 -11.15 -14.28 -5.05
C HIS A 122 -10.82 -14.14 -6.55
N PRO A 123 -9.56 -14.37 -6.95
CA PRO A 123 -9.18 -14.43 -8.36
C PRO A 123 -9.93 -15.55 -9.08
N ARG A 124 -10.31 -15.29 -10.31
CA ARG A 124 -10.91 -16.29 -11.20
C ARG A 124 -9.85 -17.25 -11.73
N ASP A 125 -10.26 -18.41 -12.18
CA ASP A 125 -9.36 -19.36 -12.85
C ASP A 125 -8.66 -18.74 -14.07
N SER A 126 -9.30 -17.78 -14.75
CA SER A 126 -8.75 -17.04 -15.89
C SER A 126 -7.64 -16.05 -15.54
N ASP A 127 -7.49 -15.70 -14.28
CA ASP A 127 -6.50 -14.70 -13.82
C ASP A 127 -5.13 -15.33 -13.55
N PHE A 128 -5.06 -16.67 -13.60
CA PHE A 128 -3.83 -17.43 -13.41
C PHE A 128 -3.24 -17.89 -14.73
N ILE A 129 -1.90 -17.88 -14.80
CA ILE A 129 -1.17 -18.50 -15.91
C ILE A 129 -1.33 -20.01 -15.78
N ARG A 130 -1.82 -20.64 -16.86
CA ARG A 130 -2.01 -22.10 -16.89
C ARG A 130 -0.83 -22.77 -17.56
N GLY A 131 -0.17 -23.62 -16.82
CA GLY A 131 0.83 -24.58 -17.31
C GLY A 131 0.23 -25.98 -17.57
N LYS A 132 1.06 -26.98 -17.53
CA LYS A 132 0.66 -28.40 -17.60
C LYS A 132 0.17 -28.94 -16.25
N THR A 133 0.53 -28.27 -15.16
CA THR A 133 0.17 -28.67 -13.80
C THR A 133 -1.32 -28.39 -13.53
N PRO A 134 -2.06 -29.36 -13.00
CA PRO A 134 -3.46 -29.14 -12.62
C PRO A 134 -3.57 -28.02 -11.59
N MET A 135 -4.53 -27.12 -11.81
CA MET A 135 -4.83 -26.03 -10.88
C MET A 135 -6.08 -26.35 -10.08
N THR A 136 -6.09 -26.03 -8.79
CA THR A 136 -7.28 -26.13 -7.95
C THR A 136 -8.35 -25.19 -8.46
N LYS A 137 -9.55 -25.71 -8.74
CA LYS A 137 -10.68 -24.94 -9.26
C LYS A 137 -11.10 -23.84 -8.30
N GLU A 138 -11.54 -22.71 -8.85
CA GLU A 138 -11.97 -21.51 -8.12
C GLU A 138 -12.91 -21.79 -6.95
N SER A 139 -13.96 -22.56 -7.17
CA SER A 139 -14.94 -22.91 -6.12
C SER A 139 -14.30 -23.68 -4.95
N VAL A 140 -13.34 -24.55 -5.24
CA VAL A 140 -12.62 -25.32 -4.22
C VAL A 140 -11.66 -24.42 -3.46
N ARG A 141 -10.91 -23.55 -4.15
CA ARG A 141 -10.02 -22.56 -3.52
C ARG A 141 -10.79 -21.67 -2.55
N ARG A 142 -11.89 -21.08 -3.02
CA ARG A 142 -12.76 -20.20 -2.19
C ARG A 142 -13.21 -20.91 -0.92
N LEU A 143 -13.79 -22.10 -1.05
CA LEU A 143 -14.27 -22.85 0.10
C LEU A 143 -13.13 -23.19 1.09
N SER A 144 -11.96 -23.55 0.57
CA SER A 144 -10.79 -23.87 1.40
C SER A 144 -10.35 -22.66 2.21
N LEU A 145 -10.26 -21.49 1.59
CA LEU A 145 -9.81 -20.27 2.25
C LEU A 145 -10.82 -19.73 3.26
N GLU A 146 -12.12 -19.79 2.96
CA GLU A 146 -13.16 -19.45 3.92
C GLU A 146 -13.12 -20.37 5.14
N THR A 147 -12.86 -21.66 4.93
CA THR A 147 -12.74 -22.64 6.00
C THR A 147 -11.50 -22.42 6.87
N LEU A 148 -10.37 -22.05 6.25
CA LEU A 148 -9.11 -21.78 6.94
C LEU A 148 -9.14 -20.53 7.82
N ARG A 149 -10.02 -19.55 7.53
CA ARG A 149 -10.15 -18.30 8.29
C ARG A 149 -8.82 -17.60 8.56
N ILE A 150 -8.07 -17.36 7.49
CA ILE A 150 -6.73 -16.79 7.55
C ILE A 150 -6.77 -15.39 8.16
N GLY A 151 -6.07 -15.20 9.27
CA GLY A 151 -5.91 -13.89 9.94
C GLY A 151 -4.82 -13.03 9.31
N ALA A 152 -4.77 -11.75 9.71
CA ALA A 152 -3.83 -10.76 9.20
C ALA A 152 -2.36 -11.16 9.36
N ASP A 153 -2.00 -11.77 10.49
CA ASP A 153 -0.62 -12.14 10.83
C ASP A 153 -0.36 -13.65 10.68
N ALA A 154 -1.20 -14.34 9.92
CA ALA A 154 -1.10 -15.78 9.75
C ALA A 154 0.18 -16.18 9.04
N VAL A 155 0.80 -17.26 9.48
CA VAL A 155 1.88 -17.96 8.77
C VAL A 155 1.28 -19.21 8.14
N CYS A 156 1.19 -19.21 6.81
CA CYS A 156 0.56 -20.27 6.04
C CYS A 156 1.60 -21.11 5.29
N PHE A 157 1.35 -22.41 5.19
CA PHE A 157 2.15 -23.33 4.40
C PHE A 157 1.25 -24.00 3.36
N ASP A 158 1.59 -23.88 2.08
CA ASP A 158 0.94 -24.58 0.97
C ASP A 158 1.89 -25.68 0.49
N ILE A 159 1.62 -26.90 0.92
CA ILE A 159 2.47 -28.05 0.64
C ILE A 159 1.92 -28.81 -0.57
N GLY A 160 2.71 -28.84 -1.65
CA GLY A 160 2.27 -29.27 -2.96
C GLY A 160 1.54 -28.16 -3.70
N ALA A 161 2.13 -26.97 -3.69
CA ALA A 161 1.49 -25.74 -4.17
C ALA A 161 1.09 -25.78 -5.66
N GLY A 162 1.70 -26.65 -6.46
CA GLY A 162 1.42 -26.78 -7.87
C GLY A 162 1.59 -25.46 -8.61
N THR A 163 0.51 -24.91 -9.16
CA THR A 163 0.51 -23.60 -9.83
C THR A 163 0.58 -22.41 -8.88
N GLY A 164 0.64 -22.62 -7.57
CA GLY A 164 0.63 -21.58 -6.56
C GLY A 164 -0.71 -20.84 -6.41
N SER A 165 -1.78 -21.29 -7.06
CA SER A 165 -3.05 -20.57 -7.06
C SER A 165 -3.67 -20.41 -5.65
N VAL A 166 -3.53 -21.42 -4.79
CA VAL A 166 -3.99 -21.37 -3.39
C VAL A 166 -3.09 -20.44 -2.59
N SER A 167 -1.76 -20.55 -2.76
CA SER A 167 -0.78 -19.66 -2.12
C SER A 167 -1.03 -18.19 -2.42
N VAL A 168 -1.33 -17.86 -3.68
CA VAL A 168 -1.67 -16.48 -4.10
C VAL A 168 -2.91 -15.99 -3.36
N GLU A 169 -3.96 -16.79 -3.30
CA GLU A 169 -5.18 -16.39 -2.60
C GLU A 169 -4.99 -16.27 -1.07
N MET A 170 -4.17 -17.13 -0.44
CA MET A 170 -3.76 -16.98 0.96
C MET A 170 -3.05 -15.63 1.18
N GLY A 171 -2.09 -15.28 0.32
CA GLY A 171 -1.38 -14.01 0.38
C GLY A 171 -2.32 -12.80 0.19
N LEU A 172 -3.28 -12.89 -0.72
CA LEU A 172 -4.29 -11.88 -0.91
C LEU A 172 -5.22 -11.73 0.31
N ALA A 173 -5.58 -12.85 0.96
CA ALA A 173 -6.41 -12.83 2.17
C ALA A 173 -5.71 -12.10 3.33
N ILE A 174 -4.42 -12.35 3.56
CA ILE A 174 -3.59 -11.65 4.54
C ILE A 174 -3.50 -10.15 4.18
N ARG A 175 -3.15 -9.85 2.95
CA ARG A 175 -2.92 -8.49 2.48
C ARG A 175 -4.16 -7.59 2.56
N ARG A 176 -5.36 -8.13 2.32
CA ARG A 176 -6.64 -7.41 2.46
C ARG A 176 -6.92 -6.95 3.88
N GLN A 177 -6.33 -7.61 4.87
CA GLN A 177 -6.44 -7.25 6.28
C GLN A 177 -5.33 -6.29 6.74
N CYS A 178 -4.52 -5.77 5.80
CA CYS A 178 -3.32 -4.98 6.11
C CYS A 178 -2.35 -5.73 7.04
N GLY A 179 -2.28 -7.06 6.90
CA GLY A 179 -1.49 -7.91 7.77
C GLY A 179 -0.06 -8.12 7.29
N GLU A 180 0.81 -8.53 8.21
CA GLU A 180 2.22 -8.89 7.96
C GLU A 180 2.44 -10.40 7.87
N GLY A 181 1.39 -11.19 7.78
CA GLY A 181 1.44 -12.63 7.65
C GLY A 181 2.26 -13.09 6.43
N ARG A 182 2.62 -14.36 6.43
CA ARG A 182 3.48 -14.94 5.37
C ARG A 182 2.88 -16.22 4.81
N VAL A 183 3.13 -16.46 3.52
CA VAL A 183 2.77 -17.70 2.85
C VAL A 183 4.03 -18.34 2.30
N TYR A 184 4.23 -19.61 2.63
CA TYR A 184 5.30 -20.44 2.11
C TYR A 184 4.70 -21.49 1.16
N ALA A 185 4.95 -21.32 -0.14
CA ALA A 185 4.57 -22.27 -1.16
C ALA A 185 5.72 -23.28 -1.35
N ILE A 186 5.41 -24.57 -1.17
CA ILE A 186 6.39 -25.66 -1.27
C ILE A 186 5.92 -26.59 -2.37
N GLU A 187 6.74 -26.72 -3.41
CA GLU A 187 6.47 -27.61 -4.54
C GLU A 187 7.73 -28.40 -4.88
N ARG A 188 7.52 -29.68 -5.19
CA ARG A 188 8.62 -30.60 -5.52
C ARG A 188 9.02 -30.49 -7.00
N GLU A 189 8.06 -30.24 -7.88
CA GLU A 189 8.27 -30.19 -9.31
C GLU A 189 8.67 -28.77 -9.77
N PRO A 190 9.93 -28.55 -10.21
CA PRO A 190 10.42 -27.20 -10.54
C PRO A 190 9.66 -26.49 -11.67
N GLY A 191 8.95 -27.23 -12.51
CA GLY A 191 8.17 -26.68 -13.63
C GLY A 191 6.67 -26.45 -13.31
N ALA A 192 6.28 -26.60 -12.06
CA ALA A 192 4.89 -26.47 -11.63
C ALA A 192 4.55 -25.04 -11.14
N LEU A 193 5.55 -24.31 -10.68
CA LEU A 193 5.46 -22.92 -10.21
C LEU A 193 5.67 -21.92 -11.34
#